data_aa66ea175216e66e1bae9ec4197bf4a3
#
_entry.id   aa66ea175216e66e1bae9ec4197bf4a3
#
_cell.length_a   1.000
_cell.length_b   1.000
_cell.length_c   1.000
_cell.angle_alpha   90.00
_cell.angle_beta   90.00
_cell.angle_gamma   90.00
#
_symmetry.space_group_name_H-M   'P 1'
#
loop_
_entity.id
_entity.type
_entity.pdbx_description
1 polymer ?
#
loop_
_entity_poly.entity_id
_entity_poly.type
_entity_poly.pdbx_seq_one_letter_code
_entity_poly.pdbx_strand_id
1 'polypeptide(L)'
;MFSSIEGESNKYEAHSCNFFLFPTTFGILDSEFSFQASSVQFLNEHGFDYNKFLKNGIPYMNEEQEKKIKHSILTGNWRVRSSLDKDQIKVVIDEVTRWLDLAEEGDWMTLPGITGFQAFEVQLVLRKALPDIWTVMRGQGVTVKKVSKRHRWYLENTSCDRESCWQEKILLSARGFSVFFQMLVKAQKPLVGHNMMMDLLHLHEKFFRPLPESYEEFKVNIHNLFPVLIDTKSVAKDIWKELNFPRVSSLLEVYEVLNSDLNPTKNSGPVIIHASKCEKYVETKYPHEAAYDAFLCGSVLLKVAHLLLWRAHGVLPIPKPSFPLYLDVLAPYVNQVNLIRAGVPKINFSGPDYPSIRPPILIVTVRRWPGVSEQQVYREFQNLCKFDVRRLVGSHFLLLTNKFKDTRSILREYRCHPTLQVSVYRYWRHSPNVSCLLQVCGVVTTWAFIAFLLGGARP
;
A
#
# COMPACT_ATOMS: atom_id res chain seq x y z
N MET A 1 6.54 -1.55 -14.89
CA MET A 1 7.88 -2.20 -14.88
C MET A 1 8.68 -1.65 -16.04
N PHE A 2 9.99 -1.51 -15.88
CA PHE A 2 10.89 -1.06 -16.95
C PHE A 2 11.93 -2.14 -17.19
N SER A 3 12.20 -2.45 -18.46
CA SER A 3 13.25 -3.36 -18.87
C SER A 3 14.17 -2.67 -19.88
N SER A 4 15.47 -2.93 -19.77
CA SER A 4 16.42 -2.51 -20.80
C SER A 4 16.22 -3.35 -22.06
N ILE A 5 16.36 -2.74 -23.23
CA ILE A 5 16.27 -3.46 -24.51
C ILE A 5 17.66 -4.02 -24.82
N GLU A 6 17.71 -5.32 -25.05
CA GLU A 6 18.96 -6.02 -25.35
C GLU A 6 19.59 -5.48 -26.64
N GLY A 7 20.90 -5.23 -26.58
CA GLY A 7 21.66 -4.67 -27.73
C GLY A 7 21.53 -3.15 -27.92
N GLU A 8 20.59 -2.46 -27.26
CA GLU A 8 20.41 -1.01 -27.38
C GLU A 8 20.85 -0.31 -26.09
N SER A 9 21.85 0.57 -26.20
CA SER A 9 22.31 1.36 -25.06
C SER A 9 21.29 2.43 -24.70
N ASN A 10 21.00 2.59 -23.40
CA ASN A 10 20.14 3.65 -22.84
C ASN A 10 18.70 3.67 -23.38
N LYS A 11 18.19 2.51 -23.81
CA LYS A 11 16.81 2.36 -24.27
C LYS A 11 16.05 1.40 -23.37
N TYR A 12 14.85 1.80 -22.97
CA TYR A 12 14.03 1.08 -22.01
C TYR A 12 12.61 0.89 -22.53
N GLU A 13 12.04 -0.26 -22.25
CA GLU A 13 10.63 -0.57 -22.50
C GLU A 13 9.82 -0.49 -21.21
N ALA A 14 8.74 0.27 -21.24
CA ALA A 14 7.85 0.45 -20.08
C ALA A 14 6.60 -0.42 -20.21
N HIS A 15 6.42 -1.33 -19.26
CA HIS A 15 5.26 -2.20 -19.13
C HIS A 15 4.32 -1.63 -18.05
N SER A 16 3.26 -0.98 -18.47
CA SER A 16 2.28 -0.34 -17.59
C SER A 16 1.09 -1.27 -17.34
N CYS A 17 0.75 -1.52 -16.08
CA CYS A 17 -0.32 -2.42 -15.69
C CYS A 17 -1.21 -1.78 -14.63
N ASN A 18 -2.54 -1.86 -14.82
CA ASN A 18 -3.53 -1.50 -13.83
C ASN A 18 -4.21 -2.76 -13.28
N PHE A 19 -4.33 -2.83 -11.96
CA PHE A 19 -5.06 -3.89 -11.28
C PHE A 19 -6.10 -3.28 -10.37
N PHE A 20 -7.37 -3.69 -10.55
CA PHE A 20 -8.41 -3.41 -9.55
C PHE A 20 -8.32 -4.49 -8.48
N LEU A 21 -8.05 -4.08 -7.25
CA LEU A 21 -7.82 -4.99 -6.13
C LEU A 21 -8.96 -4.87 -5.12
N PHE A 22 -9.53 -6.00 -4.72
CA PHE A 22 -10.57 -6.05 -3.71
C PHE A 22 -10.14 -7.01 -2.58
N PRO A 23 -10.38 -6.70 -1.28
CA PRO A 23 -10.02 -7.62 -0.21
C PRO A 23 -10.70 -8.96 -0.40
N THR A 24 -9.98 -10.04 -0.08
CA THR A 24 -10.61 -11.37 -0.14
C THR A 24 -11.73 -11.50 0.89
N THR A 25 -12.86 -12.06 0.46
CA THR A 25 -14.01 -12.36 1.31
C THR A 25 -14.18 -13.86 1.50
N PHE A 26 -13.14 -14.65 1.24
CA PHE A 26 -13.20 -16.09 1.28
C PHE A 26 -13.33 -16.64 2.70
N GLY A 27 -14.28 -17.54 2.87
CA GLY A 27 -14.45 -18.32 4.09
C GLY A 27 -14.80 -17.45 5.31
N ILE A 28 -13.89 -17.40 6.26
CA ILE A 28 -14.03 -16.64 7.52
C ILE A 28 -13.56 -15.19 7.42
N LEU A 29 -12.94 -14.82 6.30
CA LEU A 29 -12.44 -13.46 6.11
C LEU A 29 -13.56 -12.56 5.62
N ASP A 30 -13.73 -11.46 6.34
CA ASP A 30 -14.65 -10.38 6.01
C ASP A 30 -13.98 -9.06 6.42
N SER A 31 -13.23 -8.50 5.49
CA SER A 31 -12.44 -7.31 5.78
C SER A 31 -13.31 -6.06 5.71
N GLU A 32 -13.34 -5.30 6.79
CA GLU A 32 -13.94 -3.97 6.79
C GLU A 32 -12.98 -2.95 6.19
N PHE A 33 -13.50 -2.06 5.37
CA PHE A 33 -12.77 -0.91 4.87
C PHE A 33 -13.72 0.28 4.71
N SER A 34 -13.17 1.48 4.84
CA SER A 34 -13.94 2.72 4.73
C SER A 34 -13.48 3.56 3.55
N PHE A 35 -14.42 4.25 2.95
CA PHE A 35 -14.15 5.28 1.94
C PHE A 35 -14.31 6.67 2.53
N GLN A 36 -13.36 7.54 2.26
CA GLN A 36 -13.54 8.97 2.49
C GLN A 36 -14.28 9.59 1.31
N ALA A 37 -15.37 10.31 1.55
CA ALA A 37 -16.22 10.85 0.49
C ALA A 37 -15.45 11.71 -0.53
N SER A 38 -14.54 12.56 -0.06
CA SER A 38 -13.68 13.38 -0.95
C SER A 38 -12.76 12.54 -1.83
N SER A 39 -12.27 11.40 -1.33
CA SER A 39 -11.43 10.47 -2.12
C SER A 39 -12.27 9.77 -3.19
N VAL A 40 -13.51 9.40 -2.87
CA VAL A 40 -14.45 8.81 -3.84
C VAL A 40 -14.75 9.80 -4.97
N GLN A 41 -15.04 11.05 -4.63
CA GLN A 41 -15.29 12.11 -5.63
C GLN A 41 -14.05 12.32 -6.52
N PHE A 42 -12.87 12.46 -5.91
CA PHE A 42 -11.61 12.64 -6.62
C PHE A 42 -11.33 11.49 -7.60
N LEU A 43 -11.48 10.24 -7.18
CA LEU A 43 -11.27 9.08 -8.04
C LEU A 43 -12.29 9.02 -9.18
N ASN A 44 -13.56 9.40 -8.91
CA ASN A 44 -14.59 9.46 -9.94
C ASN A 44 -14.29 10.53 -11.00
N GLU A 45 -13.82 11.72 -10.59
CA GLU A 45 -13.37 12.80 -11.49
C GLU A 45 -12.22 12.36 -12.41
N HIS A 46 -11.41 11.39 -11.97
CA HIS A 46 -10.29 10.82 -12.73
C HIS A 46 -10.64 9.48 -13.41
N GLY A 47 -11.92 9.14 -13.55
CA GLY A 47 -12.39 8.02 -14.34
C GLY A 47 -12.19 6.63 -13.69
N PHE A 48 -12.09 6.56 -12.35
CA PHE A 48 -12.01 5.27 -11.66
C PHE A 48 -13.31 4.47 -11.79
N ASP A 49 -13.20 3.24 -12.27
CA ASP A 49 -14.36 2.36 -12.49
C ASP A 49 -14.68 1.56 -11.20
N TYR A 50 -15.62 2.11 -10.41
CA TYR A 50 -16.11 1.48 -9.19
C TYR A 50 -16.85 0.15 -9.45
N ASN A 51 -17.53 0.01 -10.58
CA ASN A 51 -18.20 -1.24 -10.92
C ASN A 51 -17.19 -2.36 -11.16
N LYS A 52 -16.13 -2.05 -11.88
CA LYS A 52 -15.04 -3.00 -12.13
C LYS A 52 -14.30 -3.34 -10.84
N PHE A 53 -14.06 -2.35 -9.99
CA PHE A 53 -13.45 -2.55 -8.68
C PHE A 53 -14.27 -3.50 -7.80
N LEU A 54 -15.59 -3.27 -7.68
CA LEU A 54 -16.46 -4.07 -6.80
C LEU A 54 -16.81 -5.46 -7.37
N LYS A 55 -17.00 -5.57 -8.70
CA LYS A 55 -17.43 -6.82 -9.33
C LYS A 55 -16.30 -7.73 -9.77
N ASN A 56 -15.19 -7.14 -10.22
CA ASN A 56 -14.09 -7.85 -10.87
C ASN A 56 -12.74 -7.59 -10.19
N GLY A 57 -12.73 -7.02 -8.99
CA GLY A 57 -11.50 -6.78 -8.24
C GLY A 57 -10.78 -8.09 -7.94
N ILE A 58 -9.47 -8.10 -8.19
CA ILE A 58 -8.62 -9.25 -7.89
C ILE A 58 -8.47 -9.35 -6.37
N PRO A 59 -8.75 -10.50 -5.75
CA PRO A 59 -8.61 -10.67 -4.32
C PRO A 59 -7.16 -10.49 -3.86
N TYR A 60 -6.99 -10.10 -2.62
CA TYR A 60 -5.69 -10.06 -1.95
C TYR A 60 -5.85 -10.34 -0.46
N MET A 61 -4.77 -10.77 0.17
CA MET A 61 -4.69 -11.01 1.61
C MET A 61 -3.23 -10.88 2.08
N ASN A 62 -3.05 -10.62 3.36
CA ASN A 62 -1.74 -10.66 4.00
C ASN A 62 -1.44 -12.07 4.57
N GLU A 63 -0.20 -12.27 5.07
CA GLU A 63 0.27 -13.56 5.57
C GLU A 63 -0.56 -14.11 6.75
N GLU A 64 -1.08 -13.24 7.62
CA GLU A 64 -1.92 -13.69 8.75
C GLU A 64 -3.29 -14.17 8.29
N GLN A 65 -3.87 -13.47 7.34
CA GLN A 65 -5.13 -13.86 6.71
C GLN A 65 -4.95 -15.19 5.96
N GLU A 66 -3.81 -15.36 5.26
CA GLU A 66 -3.46 -16.61 4.57
C GLU A 66 -3.36 -17.77 5.55
N LYS A 67 -2.69 -17.60 6.69
CA LYS A 67 -2.60 -18.64 7.75
C LYS A 67 -3.98 -19.04 8.27
N LYS A 68 -4.87 -18.07 8.51
CA LYS A 68 -6.25 -18.33 8.98
C LYS A 68 -7.03 -19.14 7.95
N ILE A 69 -6.99 -18.78 6.67
CA ILE A 69 -7.66 -19.51 5.59
C ILE A 69 -7.09 -20.93 5.46
N LYS A 70 -5.77 -21.05 5.41
CA LYS A 70 -5.10 -22.34 5.30
C LYS A 70 -5.48 -23.28 6.45
N HIS A 71 -5.51 -22.78 7.67
CA HIS A 71 -5.97 -23.55 8.83
C HIS A 71 -7.43 -23.97 8.69
N SER A 72 -8.30 -23.07 8.27
CA SER A 72 -9.72 -23.32 8.05
C SER A 72 -9.96 -24.37 6.95
N ILE A 73 -9.19 -24.33 5.86
CA ILE A 73 -9.25 -25.34 4.78
C ILE A 73 -8.82 -26.71 5.31
N LEU A 74 -7.69 -26.79 6.01
CA LEU A 74 -7.13 -28.05 6.52
C LEU A 74 -8.01 -28.71 7.57
N THR A 75 -8.68 -27.93 8.43
CA THR A 75 -9.57 -28.44 9.48
C THR A 75 -10.98 -28.74 8.98
N GLY A 76 -11.28 -28.45 7.72
CA GLY A 76 -12.62 -28.64 7.15
C GLY A 76 -13.70 -27.71 7.73
N ASN A 77 -13.31 -26.77 8.60
CA ASN A 77 -14.20 -25.82 9.29
C ASN A 77 -14.50 -24.56 8.47
N TRP A 78 -14.28 -24.59 7.18
CA TRP A 78 -14.55 -23.45 6.34
C TRP A 78 -16.04 -23.33 6.03
N ARG A 79 -16.65 -22.33 6.59
CA ARG A 79 -17.96 -21.87 6.15
C ARG A 79 -17.74 -21.05 4.89
N VAL A 80 -18.18 -21.59 3.75
CA VAL A 80 -18.25 -20.82 2.52
C VAL A 80 -19.27 -19.71 2.77
N ARG A 81 -18.79 -18.48 3.01
CA ARG A 81 -19.59 -17.30 2.68
C ARG A 81 -19.53 -17.21 1.15
N SER A 82 -20.44 -17.91 0.52
CA SER A 82 -20.54 -17.96 -0.91
C SER A 82 -20.88 -16.56 -1.43
N SER A 83 -20.20 -16.12 -2.47
CA SER A 83 -20.70 -15.04 -3.33
C SER A 83 -21.97 -15.46 -4.09
N LEU A 84 -22.28 -16.76 -4.05
CA LEU A 84 -23.54 -17.33 -4.50
C LEU A 84 -24.51 -17.34 -3.32
N ASP A 85 -25.71 -16.79 -3.53
CA ASP A 85 -26.80 -16.91 -2.61
C ASP A 85 -27.09 -18.38 -2.33
N LYS A 86 -27.56 -18.71 -1.12
CA LYS A 86 -27.97 -20.08 -0.75
C LYS A 86 -28.97 -20.66 -1.72
N ASP A 87 -29.85 -19.82 -2.25
CA ASP A 87 -30.85 -20.21 -3.24
C ASP A 87 -30.21 -20.54 -4.59
N GLN A 88 -29.20 -19.83 -5.01
CA GLN A 88 -28.44 -20.13 -6.23
C GLN A 88 -27.68 -21.47 -6.12
N ILE A 89 -27.06 -21.73 -4.96
CA ILE A 89 -26.39 -23.02 -4.71
C ILE A 89 -27.42 -24.16 -4.75
N LYS A 90 -28.58 -23.96 -4.15
CA LYS A 90 -29.66 -24.96 -4.16
C LYS A 90 -30.14 -25.22 -5.58
N VAL A 91 -30.38 -24.19 -6.38
CA VAL A 91 -30.76 -24.30 -7.79
C VAL A 91 -29.74 -25.15 -8.57
N VAL A 92 -28.44 -24.86 -8.36
CA VAL A 92 -27.36 -25.63 -9.03
C VAL A 92 -27.36 -27.10 -8.60
N ILE A 93 -27.51 -27.37 -7.30
CA ILE A 93 -27.60 -28.78 -6.82
C ILE A 93 -28.82 -29.48 -7.39
N ASP A 94 -29.97 -28.84 -7.39
CA ASP A 94 -31.23 -29.38 -7.91
C ASP A 94 -31.16 -29.64 -9.42
N GLU A 95 -30.48 -28.78 -10.17
CA GLU A 95 -30.25 -28.94 -11.60
C GLU A 95 -29.36 -30.14 -11.90
N VAL A 96 -28.24 -30.26 -11.18
CA VAL A 96 -27.32 -31.40 -11.33
C VAL A 96 -27.98 -32.71 -10.88
N THR A 97 -28.78 -32.68 -9.83
CA THR A 97 -29.48 -33.87 -9.33
C THR A 97 -30.51 -34.35 -10.37
N ARG A 98 -31.32 -33.44 -10.93
CA ARG A 98 -32.26 -33.80 -12.01
C ARG A 98 -31.59 -34.36 -13.25
N TRP A 99 -30.42 -33.80 -13.60
CA TRP A 99 -29.62 -34.39 -14.70
C TRP A 99 -29.09 -35.74 -14.36
N LEU A 100 -28.63 -35.99 -13.13
CA LEU A 100 -28.11 -37.29 -12.69
C LEU A 100 -29.12 -38.42 -12.77
N ASP A 101 -30.41 -38.12 -12.57
CA ASP A 101 -31.50 -39.12 -12.66
C ASP A 101 -31.64 -39.72 -14.07
N LEU A 102 -31.25 -38.95 -15.10
CA LEU A 102 -31.37 -39.37 -16.51
C LEU A 102 -30.01 -39.72 -17.16
N ALA A 103 -28.91 -39.33 -16.55
CA ALA A 103 -27.57 -39.50 -17.12
C ALA A 103 -27.06 -40.94 -16.95
N GLU A 104 -26.22 -41.42 -17.88
CA GLU A 104 -25.46 -42.63 -17.77
C GLU A 104 -24.03 -42.39 -17.29
N GLU A 105 -23.33 -43.45 -16.86
CA GLU A 105 -21.93 -43.33 -16.44
C GLU A 105 -21.05 -42.85 -17.61
N GLY A 106 -20.35 -41.72 -17.41
CA GLY A 106 -19.54 -41.12 -18.44
C GLY A 106 -20.15 -39.85 -19.06
N ASP A 107 -21.45 -39.68 -18.92
CA ASP A 107 -22.12 -38.44 -19.38
C ASP A 107 -21.61 -37.19 -18.65
N TRP A 108 -21.73 -36.06 -19.32
CA TRP A 108 -21.32 -34.80 -18.76
C TRP A 108 -22.28 -33.66 -19.10
N MET A 109 -22.37 -32.70 -18.20
CA MET A 109 -23.08 -31.44 -18.40
C MET A 109 -22.18 -30.26 -18.05
N THR A 110 -22.45 -29.11 -18.60
CA THR A 110 -21.73 -27.87 -18.27
C THR A 110 -22.69 -26.86 -17.64
N LEU A 111 -22.29 -26.32 -16.51
CA LEU A 111 -22.95 -25.19 -15.85
C LEU A 111 -22.35 -23.91 -16.38
N PRO A 112 -23.05 -23.18 -17.28
CA PRO A 112 -22.51 -21.97 -17.90
C PRO A 112 -22.55 -20.78 -16.94
N GLY A 113 -21.69 -19.79 -17.18
CA GLY A 113 -21.72 -18.53 -16.45
C GLY A 113 -21.12 -18.56 -15.03
N ILE A 114 -20.66 -19.72 -14.57
CA ILE A 114 -20.02 -19.90 -13.29
C ILE A 114 -18.50 -19.86 -13.51
N THR A 115 -17.87 -18.73 -13.23
CA THR A 115 -16.45 -18.50 -13.51
C THR A 115 -15.69 -18.06 -12.27
N GLY A 116 -14.36 -18.04 -12.35
CA GLY A 116 -13.50 -17.54 -11.29
C GLY A 116 -13.68 -18.30 -9.98
N PHE A 117 -13.78 -17.56 -8.88
CA PHE A 117 -13.87 -18.13 -7.54
C PHE A 117 -15.17 -18.91 -7.32
N GLN A 118 -16.31 -18.45 -7.86
CA GLN A 118 -17.59 -19.15 -7.78
C GLN A 118 -17.53 -20.56 -8.35
N ALA A 119 -16.75 -20.78 -9.41
CA ALA A 119 -16.60 -22.07 -10.01
C ALA A 119 -15.90 -23.08 -9.07
N PHE A 120 -14.99 -22.62 -8.22
CA PHE A 120 -14.39 -23.48 -7.18
C PHE A 120 -15.39 -23.81 -6.09
N GLU A 121 -16.16 -22.82 -5.62
CA GLU A 121 -17.20 -23.04 -4.61
C GLU A 121 -18.24 -24.05 -5.07
N VAL A 122 -18.76 -23.87 -6.27
CA VAL A 122 -19.74 -24.80 -6.87
C VAL A 122 -19.19 -26.22 -6.98
N GLN A 123 -17.97 -26.38 -7.47
CA GLN A 123 -17.36 -27.70 -7.59
C GLN A 123 -17.21 -28.40 -6.23
N LEU A 124 -16.78 -27.69 -5.19
CA LEU A 124 -16.66 -28.25 -3.84
C LEU A 124 -18.00 -28.67 -3.25
N VAL A 125 -18.99 -27.79 -3.37
CA VAL A 125 -20.33 -28.08 -2.87
C VAL A 125 -20.91 -29.27 -3.58
N LEU A 126 -20.83 -29.32 -4.93
CA LEU A 126 -21.33 -30.45 -5.72
C LEU A 126 -20.63 -31.78 -5.38
N ARG A 127 -19.29 -31.79 -5.28
CA ARG A 127 -18.54 -33.00 -4.91
C ARG A 127 -18.84 -33.45 -3.48
N LYS A 128 -19.16 -32.55 -2.57
CA LYS A 128 -19.55 -32.88 -1.20
C LYS A 128 -20.98 -33.39 -1.10
N ALA A 129 -21.88 -32.77 -1.86
CA ALA A 129 -23.31 -33.12 -1.84
C ALA A 129 -23.64 -34.36 -2.64
N LEU A 130 -22.94 -34.63 -3.75
CA LEU A 130 -23.25 -35.67 -4.70
C LEU A 130 -22.08 -36.65 -4.86
N PRO A 131 -22.25 -37.94 -4.44
CA PRO A 131 -21.15 -38.91 -4.46
C PRO A 131 -20.81 -39.45 -5.84
N ASP A 132 -21.75 -39.42 -6.80
CA ASP A 132 -21.66 -40.09 -8.10
C ASP A 132 -21.24 -39.09 -9.23
N ILE A 133 -20.56 -38.01 -8.89
CA ILE A 133 -20.07 -37.03 -9.86
C ILE A 133 -18.59 -36.74 -9.71
N TRP A 134 -18.04 -36.25 -10.81
CA TRP A 134 -16.74 -35.58 -10.85
C TRP A 134 -16.89 -34.21 -11.52
N THR A 135 -16.21 -33.17 -11.03
CA THR A 135 -16.31 -31.83 -11.57
C THR A 135 -14.95 -31.35 -12.05
N VAL A 136 -14.91 -30.65 -13.17
CA VAL A 136 -13.71 -30.02 -13.74
C VAL A 136 -14.04 -28.63 -14.28
N MET A 137 -13.06 -27.73 -14.24
CA MET A 137 -13.16 -26.45 -14.93
C MET A 137 -12.83 -26.62 -16.41
N ARG A 138 -13.74 -26.23 -17.30
CA ARG A 138 -13.48 -26.16 -18.74
C ARG A 138 -14.01 -24.84 -19.29
N GLY A 139 -13.12 -24.08 -19.91
CA GLY A 139 -13.48 -22.79 -20.49
C GLY A 139 -14.08 -21.81 -19.46
N GLN A 140 -15.26 -21.31 -19.73
CA GLN A 140 -15.99 -20.36 -18.87
C GLN A 140 -17.09 -21.04 -18.02
N GLY A 141 -16.87 -22.27 -17.55
CA GLY A 141 -17.90 -22.96 -16.76
C GLY A 141 -17.39 -24.17 -16.01
N VAL A 142 -18.26 -24.72 -15.15
CA VAL A 142 -18.03 -25.95 -14.42
C VAL A 142 -18.64 -27.13 -15.19
N THR A 143 -17.82 -28.08 -15.58
CA THR A 143 -18.29 -29.34 -16.20
C THR A 143 -18.47 -30.40 -15.12
N VAL A 144 -19.64 -30.98 -15.04
CA VAL A 144 -19.99 -32.09 -14.14
C VAL A 144 -20.06 -33.37 -14.96
N LYS A 145 -19.38 -34.42 -14.52
CA LYS A 145 -19.38 -35.72 -15.15
C LYS A 145 -19.96 -36.76 -14.21
N LYS A 146 -20.88 -37.61 -14.68
CA LYS A 146 -21.35 -38.76 -13.90
C LYS A 146 -20.28 -39.86 -13.88
N VAL A 147 -19.92 -40.31 -12.68
CA VAL A 147 -18.88 -41.30 -12.47
C VAL A 147 -19.34 -42.34 -11.44
N SER A 148 -18.91 -43.60 -11.61
CA SER A 148 -19.11 -44.61 -10.57
C SER A 148 -18.25 -44.31 -9.33
N LYS A 149 -18.66 -44.83 -8.17
CA LYS A 149 -17.91 -44.70 -6.92
C LYS A 149 -16.46 -45.17 -7.04
N ARG A 150 -16.25 -46.27 -7.82
CA ARG A 150 -14.91 -46.81 -8.09
C ARG A 150 -14.08 -45.84 -8.95
N HIS A 151 -14.68 -45.27 -9.97
CA HIS A 151 -14.00 -44.31 -10.85
C HIS A 151 -13.71 -42.99 -10.10
N ARG A 152 -14.64 -42.54 -9.26
CA ARG A 152 -14.41 -41.39 -8.41
C ARG A 152 -13.23 -41.60 -7.47
N TRP A 153 -13.19 -42.76 -6.76
CA TRP A 153 -12.06 -43.11 -5.91
C TRP A 153 -10.73 -43.10 -6.68
N TYR A 154 -10.73 -43.63 -7.90
CA TYR A 154 -9.57 -43.62 -8.78
C TYR A 154 -9.15 -42.18 -9.12
N LEU A 155 -10.08 -41.31 -9.50
CA LEU A 155 -9.81 -39.91 -9.82
C LEU A 155 -9.30 -39.12 -8.60
N GLU A 156 -9.82 -39.39 -7.42
CA GLU A 156 -9.37 -38.79 -6.16
C GLU A 156 -7.92 -39.20 -5.79
N ASN A 157 -7.51 -40.41 -6.14
CA ASN A 157 -6.21 -40.94 -5.75
C ASN A 157 -5.12 -40.88 -6.83
N THR A 158 -5.48 -40.85 -8.11
CA THR A 158 -4.53 -40.94 -9.23
C THR A 158 -4.41 -39.68 -10.06
N SER A 159 -5.40 -38.77 -10.05
CA SER A 159 -5.32 -37.55 -10.81
C SER A 159 -4.56 -36.44 -10.06
N CYS A 160 -4.04 -35.49 -10.79
CA CYS A 160 -3.52 -34.22 -10.21
C CYS A 160 -4.59 -33.42 -9.47
N ASP A 161 -5.80 -33.93 -9.39
CA ASP A 161 -6.97 -33.36 -8.71
C ASP A 161 -7.22 -33.98 -7.32
N ARG A 162 -6.17 -34.40 -6.61
CA ARG A 162 -6.27 -34.80 -5.21
C ARG A 162 -6.84 -33.63 -4.37
N GLU A 163 -7.51 -33.99 -3.29
CA GLU A 163 -8.07 -32.96 -2.36
C GLU A 163 -7.03 -31.96 -1.93
N SER A 164 -5.76 -32.35 -1.74
CA SER A 164 -4.64 -31.45 -1.48
C SER A 164 -4.39 -30.47 -2.63
N CYS A 165 -4.46 -30.89 -3.88
CA CYS A 165 -4.31 -30.00 -5.03
C CYS A 165 -5.47 -29.00 -5.12
N TRP A 166 -6.66 -29.41 -4.71
CA TRP A 166 -7.82 -28.53 -4.62
C TRP A 166 -7.66 -27.46 -3.55
N GLN A 167 -7.22 -27.87 -2.38
CA GLN A 167 -6.92 -26.93 -1.28
C GLN A 167 -5.90 -25.88 -1.71
N GLU A 168 -4.85 -26.32 -2.43
CA GLU A 168 -3.85 -25.40 -2.99
C GLU A 168 -4.43 -24.46 -4.06
N LYS A 169 -5.26 -24.98 -4.98
CA LYS A 169 -5.90 -24.15 -6.02
C LYS A 169 -6.84 -23.12 -5.40
N ILE A 170 -7.61 -23.50 -4.38
CA ILE A 170 -8.49 -22.58 -3.66
C ILE A 170 -7.67 -21.51 -2.95
N LEU A 171 -6.64 -21.91 -2.22
CA LEU A 171 -5.75 -20.98 -1.54
C LEU A 171 -5.09 -20.02 -2.54
N LEU A 172 -4.62 -20.53 -3.67
CA LEU A 172 -4.01 -19.72 -4.73
C LEU A 172 -5.01 -18.70 -5.31
N SER A 173 -6.25 -19.12 -5.54
CA SER A 173 -7.32 -18.23 -6.01
C SER A 173 -7.67 -17.14 -4.99
N ALA A 174 -7.76 -17.52 -3.72
CA ALA A 174 -8.03 -16.58 -2.63
C ALA A 174 -6.89 -15.58 -2.40
N ARG A 175 -5.64 -16.00 -2.60
CA ARG A 175 -4.45 -15.15 -2.52
C ARG A 175 -4.42 -14.10 -3.62
N GLY A 176 -4.90 -14.45 -4.81
CA GLY A 176 -5.01 -13.53 -5.95
C GLY A 176 -3.75 -12.69 -6.17
N PHE A 177 -3.86 -11.36 -6.05
CA PHE A 177 -2.75 -10.41 -6.27
C PHE A 177 -1.59 -10.58 -5.28
N SER A 178 -1.82 -11.17 -4.10
CA SER A 178 -0.73 -11.42 -3.13
C SER A 178 0.34 -12.37 -3.67
N VAL A 179 -0.01 -13.24 -4.63
CA VAL A 179 0.97 -14.05 -5.36
C VAL A 179 1.91 -13.18 -6.19
N PHE A 180 1.34 -12.21 -6.91
CA PHE A 180 2.12 -11.26 -7.70
C PHE A 180 3.03 -10.39 -6.81
N PHE A 181 2.50 -9.93 -5.67
CA PHE A 181 3.31 -9.21 -4.69
C PHE A 181 4.52 -10.04 -4.22
N GLN A 182 4.33 -11.31 -3.92
CA GLN A 182 5.43 -12.19 -3.54
C GLN A 182 6.45 -12.40 -4.66
N MET A 183 6.01 -12.42 -5.92
CA MET A 183 6.92 -12.45 -7.09
C MET A 183 7.76 -11.17 -7.16
N LEU A 184 7.16 -9.99 -6.92
CA LEU A 184 7.90 -8.73 -6.85
C LEU A 184 8.95 -8.74 -5.74
N VAL A 185 8.58 -9.21 -4.54
CA VAL A 185 9.51 -9.35 -3.41
C VAL A 185 10.67 -10.29 -3.76
N LYS A 186 10.38 -11.45 -4.34
CA LYS A 186 11.41 -12.42 -4.76
C LYS A 186 12.35 -11.89 -5.83
N ALA A 187 11.87 -11.03 -6.69
CA ALA A 187 12.66 -10.45 -7.79
C ALA A 187 13.77 -9.51 -7.28
N GLN A 188 13.66 -8.98 -6.04
CA GLN A 188 14.66 -8.11 -5.40
C GLN A 188 15.13 -6.95 -6.29
N LYS A 189 14.23 -6.43 -7.15
CA LYS A 189 14.52 -5.29 -8.02
C LYS A 189 14.21 -3.98 -7.31
N PRO A 190 14.84 -2.87 -7.70
CA PRO A 190 14.55 -1.56 -7.14
C PRO A 190 13.06 -1.23 -7.21
N LEU A 191 12.47 -0.86 -6.08
CA LEU A 191 11.12 -0.34 -6.00
C LEU A 191 11.16 1.19 -6.07
N VAL A 192 10.49 1.74 -7.06
CA VAL A 192 10.51 3.18 -7.35
C VAL A 192 9.12 3.76 -7.13
N GLY A 193 9.08 4.89 -6.43
CA GLY A 193 7.85 5.63 -6.21
C GLY A 193 8.07 7.14 -6.18
N HIS A 194 7.02 7.89 -5.94
CA HIS A 194 7.07 9.34 -5.77
C HIS A 194 6.29 9.76 -4.53
N ASN A 195 7.01 10.14 -3.47
CA ASN A 195 6.41 10.40 -2.15
C ASN A 195 5.71 9.16 -1.58
N MET A 196 6.38 8.03 -1.65
CA MET A 196 5.84 6.68 -1.57
C MET A 196 5.56 6.16 -0.15
N MET A 197 5.65 6.99 0.89
CA MET A 197 5.48 6.51 2.27
C MET A 197 4.12 5.85 2.52
N MET A 198 3.03 6.45 2.01
CA MET A 198 1.69 5.87 2.15
C MET A 198 1.55 4.56 1.38
N ASP A 199 2.18 4.47 0.21
CA ASP A 199 2.19 3.24 -0.58
C ASP A 199 2.89 2.10 0.17
N LEU A 200 4.02 2.39 0.84
CA LEU A 200 4.74 1.40 1.65
C LEU A 200 3.93 0.92 2.87
N LEU A 201 3.19 1.83 3.52
CA LEU A 201 2.28 1.45 4.61
C LEU A 201 1.18 0.50 4.11
N HIS A 202 0.56 0.82 2.97
CA HIS A 202 -0.46 -0.05 2.38
C HIS A 202 0.12 -1.37 1.88
N LEU A 203 1.30 -1.38 1.26
CA LEU A 203 1.97 -2.62 0.86
C LEU A 203 2.22 -3.54 2.06
N HIS A 204 2.72 -2.98 3.17
CA HIS A 204 2.96 -3.75 4.38
C HIS A 204 1.66 -4.35 4.94
N GLU A 205 0.65 -3.50 5.17
CA GLU A 205 -0.59 -3.91 5.82
C GLU A 205 -1.43 -4.88 4.97
N LYS A 206 -1.52 -4.63 3.66
CA LYS A 206 -2.45 -5.35 2.79
C LYS A 206 -1.88 -6.66 2.24
N PHE A 207 -0.56 -6.73 2.04
CA PHE A 207 0.06 -7.88 1.36
C PHE A 207 1.09 -8.63 2.21
N PHE A 208 1.66 -8.00 3.23
CA PHE A 208 2.65 -8.64 4.09
C PHE A 208 2.03 -9.00 5.44
N ARG A 209 1.93 -8.05 6.36
CA ARG A 209 1.38 -8.25 7.72
C ARG A 209 0.69 -6.98 8.21
N PRO A 210 -0.16 -7.06 9.25
CA PRO A 210 -0.63 -5.86 9.94
C PRO A 210 0.55 -4.95 10.31
N LEU A 211 0.30 -3.64 10.33
CA LEU A 211 1.33 -2.69 10.70
C LEU A 211 1.82 -2.97 12.13
N PRO A 212 3.13 -3.07 12.37
CA PRO A 212 3.66 -3.27 13.71
C PRO A 212 3.48 -2.02 14.57
N GLU A 213 3.47 -2.18 15.89
CA GLU A 213 3.46 -1.04 16.82
C GLU A 213 4.80 -0.28 16.79
N SER A 214 5.88 -0.96 16.49
CA SER A 214 7.22 -0.39 16.41
C SER A 214 7.52 0.18 15.04
N TYR A 215 7.89 1.46 15.00
CA TYR A 215 8.38 2.13 13.80
C TYR A 215 9.66 1.48 13.23
N GLU A 216 10.58 1.09 14.08
CA GLU A 216 11.83 0.44 13.65
C GLU A 216 11.55 -0.94 13.03
N GLU A 217 10.61 -1.70 13.58
CA GLU A 217 10.19 -2.97 13.01
C GLU A 217 9.57 -2.77 11.61
N PHE A 218 8.75 -1.74 11.42
CA PHE A 218 8.22 -1.40 10.11
C PHE A 218 9.33 -1.12 9.11
N LYS A 219 10.36 -0.34 9.49
CA LYS A 219 11.52 -0.04 8.63
C LYS A 219 12.26 -1.31 8.22
N VAL A 220 12.55 -2.18 9.19
CA VAL A 220 13.24 -3.46 8.95
C VAL A 220 12.41 -4.34 8.02
N ASN A 221 11.12 -4.46 8.25
CA ASN A 221 10.22 -5.26 7.42
C ASN A 221 10.22 -4.78 5.97
N ILE A 222 10.04 -3.48 5.74
CA ILE A 222 10.05 -2.91 4.39
C ILE A 222 11.42 -3.08 3.72
N HIS A 223 12.51 -2.86 4.44
CA HIS A 223 13.86 -3.04 3.89
C HIS A 223 14.14 -4.50 3.51
N ASN A 224 13.65 -5.46 4.28
CA ASN A 224 13.78 -6.88 3.96
C ASN A 224 12.94 -7.27 2.74
N LEU A 225 11.77 -6.69 2.57
CA LEU A 225 10.92 -6.91 1.39
C LEU A 225 11.54 -6.28 0.13
N PHE A 226 12.03 -5.06 0.24
CA PHE A 226 12.58 -4.27 -0.85
C PHE A 226 13.88 -3.58 -0.43
N PRO A 227 15.03 -4.23 -0.62
CA PRO A 227 16.33 -3.69 -0.18
C PRO A 227 16.74 -2.38 -0.86
N VAL A 228 16.19 -2.12 -2.03
CA VAL A 228 16.47 -0.90 -2.81
C VAL A 228 15.16 -0.15 -3.06
N LEU A 229 14.96 0.92 -2.28
CA LEU A 229 13.86 1.86 -2.44
C LEU A 229 14.38 3.17 -3.00
N ILE A 230 13.70 3.73 -3.99
CA ILE A 230 14.06 5.03 -4.55
C ILE A 230 12.79 5.90 -4.65
N ASP A 231 12.78 6.97 -3.86
CA ASP A 231 11.71 7.98 -3.91
C ASP A 231 12.12 9.15 -4.79
N THR A 232 11.55 9.21 -5.98
CA THR A 232 11.86 10.25 -6.97
C THR A 232 11.57 11.67 -6.48
N LYS A 233 10.70 11.83 -5.47
CA LYS A 233 10.46 13.13 -4.81
C LYS A 233 11.69 13.62 -4.05
N SER A 234 12.40 12.72 -3.36
CA SER A 234 13.63 13.03 -2.65
C SER A 234 14.73 13.46 -3.61
N VAL A 235 14.91 12.68 -4.69
CA VAL A 235 15.93 12.97 -5.71
C VAL A 235 15.64 14.29 -6.43
N ALA A 236 14.39 14.47 -6.90
CA ALA A 236 13.98 15.68 -7.61
C ALA A 236 14.18 16.94 -6.78
N LYS A 237 13.85 16.92 -5.49
CA LYS A 237 14.03 18.12 -4.61
C LYS A 237 15.46 18.65 -4.58
N ASP A 238 16.44 17.77 -4.50
CA ASP A 238 17.84 18.15 -4.42
C ASP A 238 18.32 18.70 -5.78
N ILE A 239 18.02 18.02 -6.87
CA ILE A 239 18.40 18.43 -8.23
C ILE A 239 17.73 19.75 -8.63
N TRP A 240 16.43 19.91 -8.34
CA TRP A 240 15.70 21.15 -8.64
C TRP A 240 16.31 22.38 -8.00
N LYS A 241 16.74 22.22 -6.75
CA LYS A 241 17.40 23.30 -6.01
C LYS A 241 18.73 23.70 -6.64
N GLU A 242 19.49 22.72 -7.09
CA GLU A 242 20.82 22.93 -7.66
C GLU A 242 20.80 23.50 -9.09
N LEU A 243 19.86 23.06 -9.91
CA LEU A 243 19.72 23.49 -11.30
C LEU A 243 18.81 24.72 -11.49
N ASN A 244 18.30 25.28 -10.38
CA ASN A 244 17.36 26.40 -10.40
C ASN A 244 16.11 26.14 -11.28
N PHE A 245 15.64 24.91 -11.34
CA PHE A 245 14.41 24.59 -12.04
C PHE A 245 13.19 25.27 -11.41
N PRO A 246 12.13 25.53 -12.18
CA PRO A 246 10.90 26.10 -11.65
C PRO A 246 10.33 25.20 -10.54
N ARG A 247 9.70 25.84 -9.55
CA ARG A 247 9.09 25.07 -8.45
C ARG A 247 7.92 24.25 -8.97
N VAL A 248 8.03 22.95 -8.81
CA VAL A 248 7.01 21.97 -9.18
C VAL A 248 6.55 21.20 -7.95
N SER A 249 5.30 20.79 -7.93
CA SER A 249 4.70 20.09 -6.79
C SER A 249 4.24 18.67 -7.10
N SER A 250 3.84 18.41 -8.33
CA SER A 250 3.31 17.13 -8.79
C SER A 250 4.36 16.31 -9.56
N LEU A 251 4.11 15.00 -9.66
CA LEU A 251 4.93 14.07 -10.45
C LEU A 251 4.87 14.42 -11.94
N LEU A 252 3.69 14.78 -12.44
CA LEU A 252 3.51 15.18 -13.84
C LEU A 252 4.33 16.42 -14.19
N GLU A 253 4.30 17.46 -13.35
CA GLU A 253 5.11 18.67 -13.55
C GLU A 253 6.62 18.35 -13.57
N VAL A 254 7.08 17.46 -12.66
CA VAL A 254 8.48 17.01 -12.67
C VAL A 254 8.83 16.34 -14.00
N TYR A 255 7.97 15.46 -14.50
CA TYR A 255 8.15 14.78 -15.79
C TYR A 255 8.17 15.77 -16.94
N GLU A 256 7.29 16.78 -16.96
CA GLU A 256 7.22 17.80 -18.00
C GLU A 256 8.48 18.67 -18.04
N VAL A 257 8.99 19.11 -16.89
CA VAL A 257 10.26 19.86 -16.81
C VAL A 257 11.43 19.04 -17.35
N LEU A 258 11.50 17.74 -17.04
CA LEU A 258 12.55 16.85 -17.56
C LEU A 258 12.45 16.58 -19.06
N ASN A 259 11.29 16.81 -19.66
CA ASN A 259 11.09 16.73 -21.12
C ASN A 259 11.15 18.09 -21.83
N SER A 260 11.25 19.19 -21.09
CA SER A 260 11.35 20.54 -21.63
C SER A 260 12.80 20.91 -22.00
N ASP A 261 12.96 22.04 -22.67
CA ASP A 261 14.27 22.59 -23.02
C ASP A 261 15.07 23.12 -21.81
N LEU A 262 14.44 23.15 -20.63
CA LEU A 262 15.13 23.42 -19.37
C LEU A 262 16.10 22.31 -18.96
N ASN A 263 15.85 21.09 -19.42
CA ASN A 263 16.72 19.94 -19.13
C ASN A 263 17.89 19.87 -20.12
N PRO A 264 19.15 20.12 -19.69
CA PRO A 264 20.30 20.09 -20.58
C PRO A 264 20.56 18.73 -21.21
N THR A 265 20.01 17.66 -20.65
CA THR A 265 20.18 16.28 -21.13
C THR A 265 18.96 15.74 -21.88
N LYS A 266 18.01 16.60 -22.25
CA LYS A 266 16.77 16.20 -22.95
C LYS A 266 17.03 15.31 -24.17
N ASN A 267 17.98 15.70 -25.01
CA ASN A 267 18.27 15.04 -26.31
C ASN A 267 19.27 13.86 -26.18
N SER A 268 20.02 13.77 -25.09
CA SER A 268 21.00 12.69 -24.85
C SER A 268 20.51 11.67 -23.82
N GLY A 269 19.34 11.90 -23.25
CA GLY A 269 18.76 11.10 -22.18
C GLY A 269 18.28 9.73 -22.62
N PRO A 270 17.76 8.94 -21.65
CA PRO A 270 17.20 7.62 -21.92
C PRO A 270 15.99 7.70 -22.85
N VAL A 271 15.95 6.82 -23.82
CA VAL A 271 14.79 6.62 -24.71
C VAL A 271 13.86 5.63 -24.03
N ILE A 272 12.61 6.03 -23.80
CA ILE A 272 11.61 5.19 -23.15
C ILE A 272 10.46 4.96 -24.13
N ILE A 273 10.21 3.71 -24.45
CA ILE A 273 9.11 3.29 -25.30
C ILE A 273 8.08 2.53 -24.49
N HIS A 274 6.83 2.55 -24.91
CA HIS A 274 5.78 1.74 -24.29
C HIS A 274 5.77 0.34 -24.91
N ALA A 275 5.59 -0.68 -24.06
CA ALA A 275 5.38 -2.04 -24.50
C ALA A 275 4.08 -2.15 -25.32
N SER A 276 4.03 -3.14 -26.21
CA SER A 276 2.81 -3.52 -26.90
C SER A 276 1.67 -3.72 -25.86
N LYS A 277 0.48 -3.20 -26.09
CA LYS A 277 -0.67 -3.12 -25.16
C LYS A 277 -0.66 -1.96 -24.16
N CYS A 278 0.38 -1.11 -24.16
CA CYS A 278 0.43 0.10 -23.32
C CYS A 278 0.32 1.39 -24.16
N GLU A 279 -0.10 1.27 -25.40
CA GLU A 279 -0.15 2.34 -26.41
C GLU A 279 -1.07 3.51 -26.02
N LYS A 280 -2.09 3.25 -25.22
CA LYS A 280 -2.99 4.32 -24.72
C LYS A 280 -2.27 5.44 -23.97
N TYR A 281 -1.08 5.17 -23.41
CA TYR A 281 -0.30 6.17 -22.68
C TYR A 281 0.66 6.98 -23.54
N VAL A 282 0.75 6.70 -24.83
CA VAL A 282 1.62 7.41 -25.76
C VAL A 282 1.06 8.80 -26.07
N GLU A 283 -0.22 8.87 -26.41
CA GLU A 283 -0.85 10.09 -26.92
C GLU A 283 -1.62 10.86 -25.85
N THR A 284 -2.15 10.16 -24.85
CA THR A 284 -3.05 10.75 -23.86
C THR A 284 -2.50 10.67 -22.44
N LYS A 285 -2.61 11.77 -21.71
CA LYS A 285 -2.25 11.83 -20.28
C LYS A 285 -3.40 11.32 -19.44
N TYR A 286 -3.09 10.43 -18.50
CA TYR A 286 -4.03 9.87 -17.54
C TYR A 286 -3.55 10.11 -16.09
N PRO A 287 -3.46 11.38 -15.63
CA PRO A 287 -3.02 11.67 -14.27
C PRO A 287 -3.94 10.98 -13.26
N HIS A 288 -3.33 10.42 -12.21
CA HIS A 288 -3.99 9.65 -11.15
C HIS A 288 -4.52 8.26 -11.58
N GLU A 289 -4.24 7.80 -12.80
CA GLU A 289 -4.34 6.39 -13.14
C GLU A 289 -3.04 5.68 -12.71
N ALA A 290 -3.16 4.64 -11.88
CA ALA A 290 -2.01 4.00 -11.23
C ALA A 290 -0.90 3.56 -12.20
N ALA A 291 -1.26 2.99 -13.35
CA ALA A 291 -0.29 2.57 -14.36
C ALA A 291 0.42 3.74 -15.04
N TYR A 292 -0.28 4.86 -15.26
CA TYR A 292 0.32 6.06 -15.81
C TYR A 292 1.25 6.73 -14.81
N ASP A 293 0.83 6.84 -13.55
CA ASP A 293 1.69 7.40 -12.49
C ASP A 293 2.93 6.52 -12.25
N ALA A 294 2.80 5.19 -12.32
CA ALA A 294 3.94 4.27 -12.27
C ALA A 294 4.89 4.44 -13.48
N PHE A 295 4.36 4.69 -14.67
CA PHE A 295 5.15 5.05 -15.86
C PHE A 295 5.91 6.36 -15.66
N LEU A 296 5.23 7.38 -15.13
CA LEU A 296 5.86 8.67 -14.81
C LEU A 296 6.99 8.50 -13.78
N CYS A 297 6.77 7.73 -12.71
CA CYS A 297 7.79 7.46 -11.68
C CYS A 297 9.07 6.84 -12.27
N GLY A 298 8.93 5.80 -13.08
CA GLY A 298 10.07 5.14 -13.71
C GLY A 298 10.78 6.04 -14.75
N SER A 299 10.01 6.79 -15.53
CA SER A 299 10.55 7.75 -16.50
C SER A 299 11.32 8.90 -15.83
N VAL A 300 10.77 9.45 -14.75
CA VAL A 300 11.45 10.48 -13.95
C VAL A 300 12.73 9.92 -13.36
N LEU A 301 12.71 8.70 -12.80
CA LEU A 301 13.93 8.07 -12.26
C LEU A 301 15.05 8.00 -13.28
N LEU A 302 14.77 7.44 -14.46
CA LEU A 302 15.79 7.25 -15.51
C LEU A 302 16.35 8.58 -16.01
N LYS A 303 15.48 9.58 -16.23
CA LYS A 303 15.89 10.92 -16.69
C LYS A 303 16.69 11.68 -15.63
N VAL A 304 16.28 11.59 -14.38
CA VAL A 304 17.00 12.21 -13.25
C VAL A 304 18.35 11.53 -13.01
N ALA A 305 18.41 10.19 -13.09
CA ALA A 305 19.67 9.46 -13.00
C ALA A 305 20.65 9.85 -14.14
N HIS A 306 20.14 9.99 -15.35
CA HIS A 306 20.94 10.46 -16.47
C HIS A 306 21.46 11.89 -16.26
N LEU A 307 20.63 12.77 -15.74
CA LEU A 307 21.01 14.14 -15.41
C LEU A 307 22.09 14.19 -14.31
N LEU A 308 21.99 13.33 -13.28
CA LEU A 308 23.03 13.16 -12.26
C LEU A 308 24.34 12.61 -12.84
N LEU A 309 24.23 11.63 -13.73
CA LEU A 309 25.38 11.05 -14.42
C LEU A 309 26.11 12.09 -15.29
N TRP A 310 25.36 12.85 -16.09
CA TRP A 310 25.87 13.97 -16.89
C TRP A 310 26.60 14.99 -16.02
N ARG A 311 26.02 15.34 -14.90
CA ARG A 311 26.62 16.29 -13.94
C ARG A 311 27.91 15.74 -13.29
N ALA A 312 27.93 14.46 -12.93
CA ALA A 312 29.11 13.84 -12.32
C ALA A 312 30.32 13.78 -13.27
N HIS A 313 30.07 13.65 -14.57
CA HIS A 313 31.13 13.58 -15.58
C HIS A 313 31.60 14.96 -16.09
N GLY A 314 30.81 16.04 -15.89
CA GLY A 314 31.15 17.37 -16.34
C GLY A 314 31.39 17.44 -17.85
N VAL A 315 32.57 17.89 -18.25
CA VAL A 315 32.98 18.05 -19.67
C VAL A 315 33.48 16.74 -20.30
N LEU A 316 33.67 15.69 -19.50
CA LEU A 316 34.17 14.40 -19.99
C LEU A 316 33.06 13.63 -20.76
N PRO A 317 33.45 12.82 -21.77
CA PRO A 317 32.47 11.95 -22.45
C PRO A 317 31.77 11.04 -21.43
N ILE A 318 30.44 11.04 -21.45
CA ILE A 318 29.65 10.15 -20.60
C ILE A 318 29.91 8.71 -21.10
N PRO A 319 30.32 7.77 -20.21
CA PRO A 319 30.37 6.36 -20.59
C PRO A 319 29.00 5.92 -21.10
N LYS A 320 28.93 4.87 -21.94
CA LYS A 320 27.65 4.36 -22.42
C LYS A 320 26.66 4.20 -21.22
N PRO A 321 25.58 4.99 -21.16
CA PRO A 321 24.67 4.96 -20.02
C PRO A 321 24.06 3.57 -19.90
N SER A 322 24.04 3.05 -18.67
CA SER A 322 23.45 1.75 -18.34
C SER A 322 22.73 1.85 -17.00
N PHE A 323 21.82 0.92 -16.72
CA PHE A 323 21.08 0.94 -15.47
C PHE A 323 21.97 0.78 -14.22
N PRO A 324 23.03 -0.05 -14.21
CA PRO A 324 23.98 -0.07 -13.09
C PRO A 324 24.62 1.29 -12.82
N LEU A 325 25.10 2.01 -13.86
CA LEU A 325 25.65 3.35 -13.69
C LEU A 325 24.61 4.36 -13.14
N TYR A 326 23.35 4.19 -13.52
CA TYR A 326 22.27 4.99 -12.95
C TYR A 326 22.06 4.69 -11.47
N LEU A 327 22.16 3.42 -11.05
CA LEU A 327 22.08 3.07 -9.63
C LEU A 327 23.27 3.61 -8.85
N ASP A 328 24.46 3.64 -9.42
CA ASP A 328 25.65 4.20 -8.75
C ASP A 328 25.48 5.69 -8.44
N VAL A 329 25.00 6.49 -9.38
CA VAL A 329 24.75 7.92 -9.15
C VAL A 329 23.54 8.17 -8.25
N LEU A 330 22.62 7.23 -8.13
CA LEU A 330 21.47 7.28 -7.24
C LEU A 330 21.77 6.74 -5.84
N ALA A 331 22.94 6.15 -5.59
CA ALA A 331 23.31 5.54 -4.31
C ALA A 331 23.05 6.44 -3.08
N PRO A 332 23.32 7.76 -3.10
CA PRO A 332 23.00 8.65 -1.98
C PRO A 332 21.52 8.78 -1.65
N TYR A 333 20.64 8.39 -2.56
CA TYR A 333 19.18 8.51 -2.44
C TYR A 333 18.49 7.17 -2.13
N VAL A 334 19.22 6.07 -2.22
CA VAL A 334 18.69 4.73 -1.95
C VAL A 334 18.19 4.66 -0.50
N ASN A 335 17.02 4.07 -0.33
CA ASN A 335 16.35 3.91 0.96
C ASN A 335 16.00 5.21 1.70
N GLN A 336 15.98 6.34 0.98
CA GLN A 336 15.60 7.66 1.49
C GLN A 336 14.20 8.03 1.02
N VAL A 337 13.19 7.75 1.81
CA VAL A 337 11.78 8.03 1.46
C VAL A 337 11.36 9.39 1.97
N ASN A 338 10.78 10.20 1.10
CA ASN A 338 10.34 11.57 1.41
C ASN A 338 9.16 11.59 2.37
N LEU A 339 9.17 12.54 3.29
CA LEU A 339 8.02 12.86 4.13
C LEU A 339 7.55 14.30 3.90
N ILE A 340 6.23 14.47 3.88
CA ILE A 340 5.58 15.79 3.83
C ILE A 340 5.01 16.08 5.22
N ARG A 341 5.29 17.28 5.75
CA ARG A 341 4.73 17.75 7.03
C ARG A 341 4.90 16.75 8.20
N ALA A 342 6.10 16.21 8.34
CA ALA A 342 6.46 15.33 9.46
C ALA A 342 7.66 15.92 10.24
N GLY A 343 7.98 15.35 11.39
CA GLY A 343 9.10 15.79 12.23
C GLY A 343 10.45 15.71 11.51
N VAL A 344 10.61 14.74 10.60
CA VAL A 344 11.80 14.60 9.75
C VAL A 344 11.44 14.80 8.28
N PRO A 345 12.37 15.28 7.43
CA PRO A 345 12.09 15.49 6.00
C PRO A 345 12.06 14.20 5.19
N LYS A 346 12.71 13.16 5.65
CA LYS A 346 12.78 11.84 5.00
C LYS A 346 13.10 10.77 6.04
N ILE A 347 12.67 9.55 5.74
CA ILE A 347 12.95 8.32 6.48
C ILE A 347 14.12 7.61 5.82
N ASN A 348 15.03 7.07 6.62
CA ASN A 348 16.10 6.19 6.17
C ASN A 348 15.77 4.73 6.50
N PHE A 349 15.42 3.93 5.52
CA PHE A 349 15.07 2.52 5.69
C PHE A 349 16.29 1.59 5.91
N SER A 350 17.50 2.05 5.60
CA SER A 350 18.73 1.27 5.80
C SER A 350 19.48 1.58 7.10
N GLY A 351 18.95 2.47 7.93
CA GLY A 351 19.61 2.86 9.17
C GLY A 351 18.84 3.90 9.99
N PRO A 352 19.47 4.57 10.93
CA PRO A 352 18.84 5.61 11.72
C PRO A 352 18.45 6.81 10.85
N ASP A 353 17.37 7.47 11.24
CA ASP A 353 16.93 8.68 10.55
C ASP A 353 17.89 9.85 10.82
N TYR A 354 17.99 10.74 9.84
CA TYR A 354 18.78 11.94 9.99
C TYR A 354 18.15 12.92 11.00
N PRO A 355 18.96 13.70 11.70
CA PRO A 355 18.44 14.75 12.58
C PRO A 355 17.48 15.67 11.85
N SER A 356 16.41 16.05 12.52
CA SER A 356 15.40 16.92 11.92
C SER A 356 15.95 18.32 11.69
N ILE A 357 15.90 18.78 10.43
CA ILE A 357 16.17 20.18 10.04
C ILE A 357 14.88 20.97 9.87
N ARG A 358 13.74 20.39 10.21
CA ARG A 358 12.42 21.02 10.12
C ARG A 358 12.13 21.88 11.34
N PRO A 359 11.18 22.79 11.20
CA PRO A 359 10.69 23.55 12.35
C PRO A 359 10.21 22.61 13.47
N PRO A 360 10.38 23.01 14.73
CA PRO A 360 9.88 22.24 15.85
C PRO A 360 8.35 22.11 15.76
N ILE A 361 7.84 20.96 16.20
CA ILE A 361 6.41 20.73 16.35
C ILE A 361 5.88 21.70 17.40
N LEU A 362 4.75 22.33 17.12
CA LEU A 362 4.07 23.18 18.07
C LEU A 362 2.97 22.40 18.78
N ILE A 363 2.75 22.73 20.05
CA ILE A 363 1.58 22.29 20.81
C ILE A 363 0.62 23.45 20.97
N VAL A 364 -0.63 23.22 20.62
CA VAL A 364 -1.75 24.13 20.81
C VAL A 364 -2.60 23.60 21.96
N THR A 365 -2.68 24.36 23.04
CA THR A 365 -3.55 24.07 24.19
C THR A 365 -4.77 24.97 24.13
N VAL A 366 -5.93 24.37 24.03
CA VAL A 366 -7.21 25.10 23.98
C VAL A 366 -7.76 25.27 25.39
N ARG A 367 -7.98 26.52 25.79
CA ARG A 367 -8.55 26.88 27.09
C ARG A 367 -9.97 27.40 26.91
N ARG A 368 -10.86 27.06 27.82
CA ARG A 368 -12.27 27.55 27.88
C ARG A 368 -13.12 27.25 26.65
N TRP A 369 -12.76 26.22 25.87
CA TRP A 369 -13.50 25.80 24.69
C TRP A 369 -13.63 24.27 24.73
N PRO A 370 -14.61 23.73 25.47
CA PRO A 370 -14.80 22.28 25.58
C PRO A 370 -15.24 21.67 24.25
N GLY A 371 -14.77 20.46 23.97
CA GLY A 371 -15.19 19.71 22.80
C GLY A 371 -14.64 20.16 21.46
N VAL A 372 -13.59 20.98 21.42
CA VAL A 372 -12.97 21.44 20.18
C VAL A 372 -12.49 20.29 19.33
N SER A 373 -12.85 20.29 18.04
CA SER A 373 -12.41 19.33 17.04
C SER A 373 -11.11 19.76 16.35
N GLU A 374 -10.39 18.81 15.74
CA GLU A 374 -9.23 19.11 14.88
C GLU A 374 -9.59 20.09 13.76
N GLN A 375 -10.78 19.95 13.17
CA GLN A 375 -11.27 20.83 12.10
C GLN A 375 -11.44 22.29 12.56
N GLN A 376 -11.89 22.51 13.80
CA GLN A 376 -12.03 23.86 14.34
C GLN A 376 -10.66 24.50 14.58
N VAL A 377 -9.70 23.74 15.12
CA VAL A 377 -8.31 24.20 15.23
C VAL A 377 -7.70 24.44 13.86
N TYR A 378 -7.97 23.58 12.88
CA TYR A 378 -7.51 23.77 11.51
C TYR A 378 -8.01 25.11 10.92
N ARG A 379 -9.30 25.41 11.06
CA ARG A 379 -9.89 26.67 10.55
C ARG A 379 -9.25 27.91 11.13
N GLU A 380 -8.83 27.85 12.39
CA GLU A 380 -8.18 28.98 13.06
C GLU A 380 -6.84 29.34 12.41
N PHE A 381 -6.04 28.34 12.03
CA PHE A 381 -4.70 28.57 11.50
C PHE A 381 -4.63 28.56 9.96
N GLN A 382 -5.70 28.19 9.25
CA GLN A 382 -5.68 27.95 7.79
C GLN A 382 -5.22 29.15 6.95
N ASN A 383 -5.45 30.37 7.42
CA ASN A 383 -5.09 31.61 6.71
C ASN A 383 -3.63 31.99 6.90
N LEU A 384 -2.90 31.39 7.84
CA LEU A 384 -1.53 31.77 8.17
C LEU A 384 -0.50 31.04 7.31
N CYS A 385 -0.66 29.75 7.13
CA CYS A 385 0.28 28.92 6.36
C CYS A 385 -0.30 27.54 6.06
N LYS A 386 0.45 26.73 5.30
CA LYS A 386 0.16 25.29 5.13
C LYS A 386 0.73 24.52 6.31
N PHE A 387 -0.11 23.78 7.01
CA PHE A 387 0.23 23.00 8.22
C PHE A 387 -0.63 21.76 8.33
N ASP A 388 -0.29 20.88 9.26
CA ASP A 388 -1.13 19.76 9.71
C ASP A 388 -1.47 19.92 11.19
N VAL A 389 -2.68 19.50 11.57
CA VAL A 389 -3.14 19.44 12.96
C VAL A 389 -3.46 17.99 13.30
N ARG A 390 -3.04 17.58 14.50
CA ARG A 390 -3.38 16.28 15.08
C ARG A 390 -3.72 16.45 16.55
N ARG A 391 -4.80 15.82 16.99
CA ARG A 391 -5.13 15.79 18.42
C ARG A 391 -4.12 14.92 19.16
N LEU A 392 -3.55 15.43 20.23
CA LEU A 392 -2.66 14.67 21.11
C LEU A 392 -3.47 13.98 22.23
N VAL A 393 -4.07 14.78 23.11
CA VAL A 393 -4.94 14.33 24.19
C VAL A 393 -5.86 15.47 24.62
N GLY A 394 -7.13 15.22 24.81
CA GLY A 394 -8.10 16.19 25.31
C GLY A 394 -8.14 17.49 24.52
N SER A 395 -7.73 18.60 25.13
CA SER A 395 -7.65 19.93 24.54
C SER A 395 -6.29 20.29 23.95
N HIS A 396 -5.40 19.33 23.77
CA HIS A 396 -4.05 19.51 23.24
C HIS A 396 -3.95 19.01 21.83
N PHE A 397 -3.41 19.84 20.92
CA PHE A 397 -3.21 19.51 19.52
C PHE A 397 -1.77 19.76 19.12
N LEU A 398 -1.23 18.92 18.26
CA LEU A 398 0.05 19.09 17.60
C LEU A 398 -0.17 19.84 16.29
N LEU A 399 0.64 20.86 16.04
CA LEU A 399 0.63 21.62 14.80
C LEU A 399 2.02 21.54 14.15
N LEU A 400 2.05 21.02 12.91
CA LEU A 400 3.26 20.78 12.15
C LEU A 400 3.32 21.76 10.97
N THR A 401 4.37 22.56 10.91
CA THR A 401 4.61 23.51 9.83
C THR A 401 5.80 23.08 8.98
N ASN A 402 5.89 23.59 7.75
CA ASN A 402 7.01 23.28 6.84
C ASN A 402 8.16 24.26 6.90
N LYS A 403 7.95 25.48 7.45
CA LYS A 403 8.93 26.57 7.41
C LYS A 403 9.13 27.19 8.79
N PHE A 404 10.37 27.45 9.15
CA PHE A 404 10.71 28.16 10.39
C PHE A 404 10.06 29.55 10.48
N LYS A 405 9.86 30.23 9.33
CA LYS A 405 9.17 31.52 9.28
C LYS A 405 7.72 31.39 9.78
N ASP A 406 7.02 30.38 9.31
CA ASP A 406 5.62 30.11 9.67
C ASP A 406 5.49 29.79 11.16
N THR A 407 6.36 28.91 11.68
CA THR A 407 6.42 28.57 13.11
C THR A 407 6.64 29.82 13.98
N ARG A 408 7.57 30.70 13.57
CA ARG A 408 7.84 31.94 14.31
C ARG A 408 6.68 32.91 14.24
N SER A 409 6.00 33.02 13.10
CA SER A 409 4.81 33.86 12.94
C SER A 409 3.70 33.40 13.86
N ILE A 410 3.38 32.12 13.87
CA ILE A 410 2.36 31.51 14.73
C ILE A 410 2.68 31.74 16.21
N LEU A 411 3.92 31.46 16.65
CA LEU A 411 4.32 31.68 18.04
C LEU A 411 4.22 33.15 18.47
N ARG A 412 4.44 34.10 17.55
CA ARG A 412 4.33 35.52 17.83
C ARG A 412 2.85 35.96 17.92
N GLU A 413 2.04 35.56 16.97
CA GLU A 413 0.64 35.95 16.84
C GLU A 413 -0.22 35.40 18.00
N TYR A 414 0.02 34.13 18.39
CA TYR A 414 -0.72 33.47 19.46
C TYR A 414 -0.08 33.59 20.84
N ARG A 415 0.92 34.45 21.01
CA ARG A 415 1.62 34.65 22.29
C ARG A 415 0.68 35.08 23.43
N CYS A 416 -0.29 35.94 23.14
CA CYS A 416 -1.25 36.47 24.10
C CYS A 416 -2.69 36.17 23.71
N HIS A 417 -2.94 35.10 22.96
CA HIS A 417 -4.29 34.77 22.54
C HIS A 417 -5.15 34.31 23.73
N PRO A 418 -6.41 34.77 23.87
CA PRO A 418 -7.22 34.52 25.07
C PRO A 418 -7.61 33.08 25.31
N THR A 419 -7.79 32.29 24.26
CA THR A 419 -8.29 30.91 24.32
C THR A 419 -7.29 29.86 23.82
N LEU A 420 -6.30 30.25 23.05
CA LEU A 420 -5.31 29.34 22.47
C LEU A 420 -3.91 29.68 23.01
N GLN A 421 -3.28 28.70 23.62
CA GLN A 421 -1.89 28.81 24.04
C GLN A 421 -1.02 27.98 23.09
N VAL A 422 -0.12 28.61 22.36
CA VAL A 422 0.79 27.91 21.44
C VAL A 422 2.21 27.95 21.99
N SER A 423 2.87 26.79 22.02
CA SER A 423 4.26 26.66 22.43
C SER A 423 4.98 25.57 21.66
N VAL A 424 6.30 25.50 21.77
CA VAL A 424 7.08 24.39 21.17
C VAL A 424 6.80 23.12 21.94
N TYR A 425 6.47 22.04 21.23
CA TYR A 425 6.30 20.72 21.81
C TYR A 425 7.63 20.22 22.37
N ARG A 426 7.61 19.79 23.61
CA ARG A 426 8.74 19.14 24.30
C ARG A 426 8.27 17.82 24.85
N TYR A 427 8.87 16.71 24.43
CA TYR A 427 8.46 15.35 24.80
C TYR A 427 8.32 15.21 26.33
N TRP A 428 9.33 15.60 27.07
CA TRP A 428 9.32 15.48 28.55
C TRP A 428 8.26 16.28 29.27
N ARG A 429 7.74 17.32 28.63
CA ARG A 429 6.72 18.20 29.23
C ARG A 429 5.30 17.90 28.74
N HIS A 430 5.15 17.43 27.51
CA HIS A 430 3.86 17.40 26.83
C HIS A 430 3.43 15.97 26.43
N SER A 431 4.31 14.97 26.57
CA SER A 431 3.96 13.57 26.29
C SER A 431 2.98 13.05 27.33
N PRO A 432 1.83 12.49 26.92
CA PRO A 432 0.87 11.88 27.84
C PRO A 432 1.49 10.77 28.69
N ASN A 433 2.37 9.96 28.11
CA ASN A 433 3.04 8.86 28.78
C ASN A 433 3.96 9.34 29.91
N VAL A 434 4.75 10.39 29.63
CA VAL A 434 5.63 10.99 30.64
C VAL A 434 4.82 11.65 31.76
N SER A 435 3.74 12.35 31.39
CA SER A 435 2.83 12.96 32.39
C SER A 435 2.18 11.91 33.29
N CYS A 436 1.71 10.80 32.72
CA CYS A 436 1.15 9.68 33.46
C CYS A 436 2.20 9.05 34.41
N LEU A 437 3.41 8.80 33.91
CA LEU A 437 4.51 8.25 34.71
C LEU A 437 4.84 9.17 35.89
N LEU A 438 4.98 10.47 35.66
CA LEU A 438 5.27 11.45 36.71
C LEU A 438 4.15 11.55 37.74
N GLN A 439 2.88 11.44 37.32
CA GLN A 439 1.75 11.41 38.23
C GLN A 439 1.77 10.16 39.11
N VAL A 440 2.00 8.98 38.51
CA VAL A 440 2.13 7.71 39.27
C VAL A 440 3.29 7.78 40.25
N CYS A 441 4.46 8.23 39.82
CA CYS A 441 5.62 8.41 40.70
C CYS A 441 5.32 9.43 41.81
N GLY A 442 4.64 10.53 41.51
CA GLY A 442 4.25 11.52 42.51
C GLY A 442 3.29 10.95 43.55
N VAL A 443 2.30 10.18 43.14
CA VAL A 443 1.38 9.50 44.08
C VAL A 443 2.14 8.51 44.98
N VAL A 444 2.98 7.65 44.36
CA VAL A 444 3.75 6.64 45.12
C VAL A 444 4.71 7.31 46.13
N THR A 445 5.41 8.37 45.73
CA THR A 445 6.31 9.08 46.63
C THR A 445 5.56 9.79 47.77
N THR A 446 4.39 10.37 47.47
CA THR A 446 3.52 10.99 48.50
C THR A 446 3.02 9.95 49.51
N TRP A 447 2.55 8.80 49.04
CA TRP A 447 2.12 7.70 49.93
C TRP A 447 3.29 7.14 50.76
N ALA A 448 4.47 6.97 50.15
CA ALA A 448 5.67 6.53 50.87
C ALA A 448 6.07 7.53 51.96
N PHE A 449 6.00 8.84 51.67
CA PHE A 449 6.29 9.89 52.61
C PHE A 449 5.28 9.94 53.77
N ILE A 450 3.97 9.83 53.47
CA ILE A 450 2.91 9.73 54.49
C ILE A 450 3.11 8.49 55.36
N ALA A 451 3.37 7.33 54.77
CA ALA A 451 3.64 6.10 55.53
C ALA A 451 4.88 6.22 56.41
N PHE A 452 5.94 6.89 55.95
CA PHE A 452 7.13 7.19 56.74
C PHE A 452 6.80 8.09 57.93
N LEU A 453 6.02 9.15 57.72
CA LEU A 453 5.59 10.06 58.84
C LEU A 453 4.70 9.35 59.86
N LEU A 454 3.77 8.51 59.37
CA LEU A 454 2.86 7.77 60.28
C LEU A 454 3.53 6.55 60.95
N GLY A 455 4.50 5.92 60.27
CA GLY A 455 5.28 4.80 60.82
C GLY A 455 6.41 5.19 61.74
N GLY A 456 6.92 6.42 61.65
CA GLY A 456 7.95 6.99 62.50
C GLY A 456 7.49 7.41 63.91
N ALA A 457 6.19 7.29 64.20
CA ALA A 457 5.61 7.59 65.52
C ALA A 457 5.31 6.33 66.31
N ARG A 458 6.29 5.43 66.45
CA ARG A 458 6.23 4.40 67.52
C ARG A 458 7.48 4.55 68.41
N PRO A 459 7.28 4.71 69.71
CA PRO A 459 8.36 4.82 70.69
C PRO A 459 9.15 3.54 70.81
#